data_b592de711dbf0f61fc6e1ab17e99bb90
#
_entry.id   b592de711dbf0f61fc6e1ab17e99bb90
#
_cell.length_a   1.000
_cell.length_b   1.000
_cell.length_c   1.000
_cell.angle_alpha   90.00
_cell.angle_beta   90.00
_cell.angle_gamma   90.00
#
_symmetry.space_group_name_H-M   'P 1'
#
loop_
_entity.id
_entity.type
_entity.pdbx_description
1 polymer ?
#
loop_
_entity_poly.entity_id
_entity_poly.type
_entity_poly.pdbx_seq_one_letter_code
_entity_poly.pdbx_strand_id
1 'polypeptide(L)'
;MFSKFGRTIRVIRHTRISFRILRHTPVVLVYKDGFDVLSKFIDPSSISIIDPSRLNFWVALKCLVSRKHGLSNYTVEAIKSQEPIVVITFIDNDTNFYLLKSLVPSPVYIAIQNGIRNNYAYSRREGFIDHLVNAGGKDRLAADVVCTFGQSSSTLFERYIQTRTLVTGNLKNNVMKIANPNEPKYDIVFMSQHAPFDLVNRGETMFLNEASVSINKFYEIERTTSKFLAQFCSENSLRF
;
A
#
# COMPACT_ATOMS: atom_id res chain seq x y z
N MET A 1 -13.57 25.11 11.17
CA MET A 1 -12.76 25.50 10.00
C MET A 1 -11.24 25.39 10.24
N PHE A 2 -10.75 25.66 11.46
CA PHE A 2 -9.31 25.63 11.83
C PHE A 2 -8.64 24.25 11.86
N SER A 3 -9.38 23.13 12.00
CA SER A 3 -8.78 21.78 12.07
C SER A 3 -8.21 21.28 10.73
N LYS A 4 -8.75 21.70 9.60
CA LYS A 4 -8.25 21.35 8.26
C LYS A 4 -6.95 22.08 7.94
N PHE A 5 -6.80 23.34 8.36
CA PHE A 5 -5.59 24.14 8.15
C PHE A 5 -4.38 23.57 8.92
N GLY A 6 -4.59 23.13 10.16
CA GLY A 6 -3.52 22.53 10.98
C GLY A 6 -2.98 21.22 10.41
N ARG A 7 -3.81 20.40 9.75
CA ARG A 7 -3.36 19.17 9.06
C ARG A 7 -2.51 19.50 7.84
N THR A 8 -2.90 20.48 7.05
CA THR A 8 -2.17 20.90 5.84
C THR A 8 -0.76 21.40 6.19
N ILE A 9 -0.63 22.23 7.23
CA ILE A 9 0.67 22.75 7.69
C ILE A 9 1.58 21.62 8.21
N ARG A 10 1.01 20.62 8.90
CA ARG A 10 1.79 19.47 9.41
C ARG A 10 2.32 18.59 8.29
N VAL A 11 1.54 18.39 7.22
CA VAL A 11 1.98 17.66 6.02
C VAL A 11 3.13 18.38 5.32
N ILE A 12 3.02 19.70 5.13
CA ILE A 12 4.06 20.49 4.47
C ILE A 12 5.40 20.45 5.23
N ARG A 13 5.39 20.39 6.56
CA ARG A 13 6.61 20.40 7.39
C ARG A 13 7.47 19.13 7.24
N HIS A 14 6.90 18.02 6.77
CA HIS A 14 7.60 16.74 6.55
C HIS A 14 7.74 16.38 5.07
N THR A 15 7.23 17.21 4.17
CA THR A 15 7.25 16.94 2.74
C THR A 15 8.47 17.58 2.09
N ARG A 16 9.26 16.79 1.38
CA ARG A 16 10.36 17.29 0.57
C ARG A 16 9.81 17.89 -0.73
N ILE A 17 10.20 19.13 -1.05
CA ILE A 17 9.80 19.79 -2.28
C ILE A 17 10.89 19.59 -3.32
N SER A 18 10.51 19.12 -4.50
CA SER A 18 11.38 18.97 -5.66
C SER A 18 11.03 20.04 -6.69
N PHE A 19 12.02 20.73 -7.20
CA PHE A 19 11.89 21.73 -8.28
C PHE A 19 12.21 21.16 -9.67
N ARG A 20 12.49 19.86 -9.77
CA ARG A 20 12.79 19.21 -11.03
C ARG A 20 11.56 19.22 -11.93
N ILE A 21 11.73 19.64 -13.19
CA ILE A 21 10.67 19.55 -14.19
C ILE A 21 10.40 18.06 -14.47
N LEU A 22 9.14 17.67 -14.37
CA LEU A 22 8.72 16.31 -14.74
C LEU A 22 8.87 16.15 -16.26
N ARG A 23 9.47 15.05 -16.67
CA ARG A 23 9.63 14.69 -18.07
C ARG A 23 8.74 13.52 -18.40
N HIS A 24 8.48 13.30 -19.65
CA HIS A 24 7.86 12.07 -20.13
C HIS A 24 8.60 10.84 -19.55
N THR A 25 7.84 9.94 -18.96
CA THR A 25 8.37 8.74 -18.30
C THR A 25 7.43 7.58 -18.57
N PRO A 26 7.89 6.47 -19.18
CA PRO A 26 7.01 5.39 -19.62
C PRO A 26 6.27 4.70 -18.46
N VAL A 27 6.86 4.65 -17.28
CA VAL A 27 6.28 4.00 -16.11
C VAL A 27 6.18 4.98 -14.95
N VAL A 28 4.99 5.13 -14.39
CA VAL A 28 4.74 5.86 -13.16
C VAL A 28 4.37 4.88 -12.06
N LEU A 29 5.11 4.91 -10.96
CA LEU A 29 4.80 4.20 -9.73
C LEU A 29 4.11 5.16 -8.75
N VAL A 30 2.87 4.87 -8.40
CA VAL A 30 2.13 5.61 -7.38
C VAL A 30 2.47 5.00 -6.03
N TYR A 31 3.05 5.83 -5.16
CA TYR A 31 3.76 5.48 -3.93
C TYR A 31 5.11 4.77 -4.18
N LYS A 32 5.98 4.87 -3.19
CA LYS A 32 7.33 4.31 -3.26
C LYS A 32 7.36 2.77 -3.11
N ASP A 33 6.30 2.22 -2.54
CA ASP A 33 6.21 0.78 -2.26
C ASP A 33 6.36 -0.04 -3.54
N GLY A 34 7.18 -1.08 -3.46
CA GLY A 34 7.45 -1.98 -4.58
C GLY A 34 8.47 -1.49 -5.61
N PHE A 35 9.08 -0.30 -5.44
CA PHE A 35 10.14 0.17 -6.34
C PHE A 35 11.30 -0.84 -6.43
N ASP A 36 11.74 -1.39 -5.30
CA ASP A 36 12.83 -2.38 -5.25
C ASP A 36 12.48 -3.69 -5.99
N VAL A 37 11.20 -4.01 -6.09
CA VAL A 37 10.73 -5.17 -6.86
C VAL A 37 10.71 -4.82 -8.34
N LEU A 38 10.09 -3.70 -8.73
CA LEU A 38 9.98 -3.27 -10.12
C LEU A 38 11.34 -3.02 -10.76
N SER A 39 12.27 -2.41 -10.04
CA SER A 39 13.62 -2.09 -10.52
C SER A 39 14.46 -3.31 -10.91
N LYS A 40 14.01 -4.52 -10.58
CA LYS A 40 14.64 -5.78 -11.05
C LYS A 40 14.15 -6.23 -12.42
N PHE A 41 13.02 -5.70 -12.87
CA PHE A 41 12.39 -6.10 -14.14
C PHE A 41 12.33 -4.95 -15.15
N ILE A 42 12.37 -3.71 -14.67
CA ILE A 42 12.25 -2.49 -15.47
C ILE A 42 13.45 -1.60 -15.14
N ASP A 43 14.05 -0.98 -16.13
CA ASP A 43 15.13 -0.01 -15.91
C ASP A 43 14.67 1.07 -14.92
N PRO A 44 15.34 1.25 -13.77
CA PRO A 44 15.00 2.27 -12.78
C PRO A 44 14.90 3.69 -13.35
N SER A 45 15.67 3.99 -14.38
CA SER A 45 15.63 5.31 -15.05
C SER A 45 14.32 5.56 -15.82
N SER A 46 13.59 4.50 -16.16
CA SER A 46 12.28 4.52 -16.82
C SER A 46 11.11 4.63 -15.83
N ILE A 47 11.37 4.61 -14.52
CA ILE A 47 10.34 4.66 -13.47
C ILE A 47 10.36 6.04 -12.79
N SER A 48 9.23 6.73 -12.83
CA SER A 48 8.99 7.92 -12.00
C SER A 48 8.09 7.56 -10.82
N ILE A 49 8.40 8.11 -9.64
CA ILE A 49 7.64 7.85 -8.41
C ILE A 49 6.82 9.09 -8.06
N ILE A 50 5.50 8.91 -7.93
CA ILE A 50 4.59 9.90 -7.33
C ILE A 50 4.34 9.49 -5.87
N ASP A 51 4.93 10.22 -4.93
CA ASP A 51 4.85 9.93 -3.49
C ASP A 51 4.40 11.19 -2.74
N PRO A 52 3.39 11.10 -1.86
CA PRO A 52 2.92 12.24 -1.05
C PRO A 52 3.99 12.87 -0.17
N SER A 53 5.04 12.13 0.20
CA SER A 53 6.19 12.65 0.96
C SER A 53 7.14 13.53 0.13
N ARG A 54 6.96 13.56 -1.20
CA ARG A 54 7.79 14.31 -2.14
C ARG A 54 6.93 15.04 -3.15
N LEU A 55 6.64 16.30 -2.89
CA LEU A 55 5.85 17.12 -3.81
C LEU A 55 6.75 17.77 -4.86
N ASN A 56 6.30 17.72 -6.11
CA ASN A 56 6.89 18.49 -7.19
C ASN A 56 6.30 19.90 -7.20
N PHE A 57 7.15 20.91 -7.11
CA PHE A 57 6.73 22.32 -7.06
C PHE A 57 5.86 22.73 -8.25
N TRP A 58 6.25 22.33 -9.46
CA TRP A 58 5.56 22.74 -10.69
C TRP A 58 4.17 22.13 -10.80
N VAL A 59 4.01 20.88 -10.38
CA VAL A 59 2.71 20.20 -10.33
C VAL A 59 1.82 20.86 -9.25
N ALA A 60 2.39 21.13 -8.08
CA ALA A 60 1.66 21.80 -7.00
C ALA A 60 1.19 23.20 -7.41
N LEU A 61 2.06 23.97 -8.08
CA LEU A 61 1.72 25.29 -8.64
C LEU A 61 0.61 25.18 -9.68
N LYS A 62 0.69 24.22 -10.60
CA LYS A 62 -0.36 23.96 -11.60
C LYS A 62 -1.71 23.64 -10.95
N CYS A 63 -1.71 22.80 -9.90
CA CYS A 63 -2.91 22.51 -9.13
C CYS A 63 -3.48 23.78 -8.44
N LEU A 64 -2.61 24.62 -7.89
CA LEU A 64 -3.00 25.86 -7.23
C LEU A 64 -3.66 26.83 -8.22
N VAL A 65 -3.02 27.08 -9.35
CA VAL A 65 -3.53 27.97 -10.41
C VAL A 65 -4.88 27.45 -10.97
N SER A 66 -4.98 26.13 -11.15
CA SER A 66 -6.21 25.49 -11.65
C SER A 66 -7.29 25.32 -10.56
N ARG A 67 -7.07 25.79 -9.35
CA ARG A 67 -7.96 25.63 -8.18
C ARG A 67 -8.32 24.17 -7.87
N LYS A 68 -7.48 23.22 -8.26
CA LYS A 68 -7.65 21.78 -8.03
C LYS A 68 -6.85 21.37 -6.80
N HIS A 69 -7.45 21.49 -5.64
CA HIS A 69 -6.77 21.20 -4.37
C HIS A 69 -6.92 19.72 -3.99
N GLY A 70 -5.94 19.20 -3.24
CA GLY A 70 -5.93 17.84 -2.69
C GLY A 70 -4.98 16.88 -3.41
N LEU A 71 -4.63 15.80 -2.70
CA LEU A 71 -3.63 14.83 -3.14
C LEU A 71 -4.05 14.09 -4.43
N SER A 72 -5.32 13.74 -4.55
CA SER A 72 -5.84 13.06 -5.75
C SER A 72 -5.68 13.93 -7.00
N ASN A 73 -5.99 15.22 -6.91
CA ASN A 73 -5.79 16.15 -8.02
C ASN A 73 -4.30 16.35 -8.35
N TYR A 74 -3.45 16.40 -7.33
CA TYR A 74 -2.01 16.44 -7.53
C TYR A 74 -1.51 15.21 -8.28
N THR A 75 -1.95 14.00 -7.88
CA THR A 75 -1.57 12.75 -8.56
C THR A 75 -2.03 12.74 -10.02
N VAL A 76 -3.25 13.18 -10.28
CA VAL A 76 -3.79 13.32 -11.65
C VAL A 76 -2.94 14.27 -12.50
N GLU A 77 -2.60 15.47 -11.99
CA GLU A 77 -1.79 16.44 -12.72
C GLU A 77 -0.32 15.96 -12.89
N ALA A 78 0.22 15.23 -11.92
CA ALA A 78 1.53 14.62 -12.03
C ALA A 78 1.58 13.52 -13.10
N ILE A 79 0.56 12.66 -13.20
CA ILE A 79 0.44 11.65 -14.25
C ILE A 79 0.30 12.33 -15.61
N LYS A 80 -0.61 13.30 -15.75
CA LYS A 80 -0.80 14.06 -17.01
C LYS A 80 0.47 14.76 -17.50
N SER A 81 1.29 15.26 -16.56
CA SER A 81 2.54 15.95 -16.91
C SER A 81 3.66 15.01 -17.35
N GLN A 82 3.54 13.72 -17.10
CA GLN A 82 4.54 12.71 -17.46
C GLN A 82 4.12 11.82 -18.63
N GLU A 83 2.84 11.84 -19.00
CA GLU A 83 2.25 11.08 -20.12
C GLU A 83 2.72 9.60 -20.14
N PRO A 84 2.58 8.84 -19.03
CA PRO A 84 3.11 7.49 -18.96
C PRO A 84 2.32 6.52 -19.83
N ILE A 85 2.97 5.44 -20.25
CA ILE A 85 2.31 4.28 -20.88
C ILE A 85 1.60 3.44 -19.80
N VAL A 86 2.26 3.30 -18.63
CA VAL A 86 1.77 2.45 -17.54
C VAL A 86 1.84 3.19 -16.20
N VAL A 87 0.79 3.05 -15.41
CA VAL A 87 0.72 3.52 -14.02
C VAL A 87 0.55 2.31 -13.09
N ILE A 88 1.47 2.14 -12.14
CA ILE A 88 1.53 0.97 -11.26
C ILE A 88 1.38 1.41 -9.80
N THR A 89 0.76 0.57 -8.98
CA THR A 89 0.80 0.68 -7.52
C THR A 89 1.01 -0.69 -6.86
N PHE A 90 1.70 -0.70 -5.71
CA PHE A 90 1.74 -1.82 -4.77
C PHE A 90 0.84 -1.56 -3.55
N ILE A 91 0.07 -0.47 -3.57
CA ILE A 91 -0.93 -0.17 -2.52
C ILE A 91 -2.32 -0.48 -3.10
N ASP A 92 -2.59 -1.78 -3.27
CA ASP A 92 -3.80 -2.31 -3.89
C ASP A 92 -5.09 -2.03 -3.10
N ASN A 93 -4.98 -1.55 -1.87
CA ASN A 93 -6.10 -1.13 -1.02
C ASN A 93 -6.37 0.39 -1.04
N ASP A 94 -5.64 1.16 -1.84
CA ASP A 94 -5.95 2.59 -2.04
C ASP A 94 -7.01 2.77 -3.12
N THR A 95 -8.24 3.06 -2.72
CA THR A 95 -9.36 3.32 -3.64
C THR A 95 -9.11 4.52 -4.55
N ASN A 96 -8.29 5.50 -4.12
CA ASN A 96 -7.95 6.64 -4.97
C ASN A 96 -7.18 6.21 -6.23
N PHE A 97 -6.37 5.16 -6.15
CA PHE A 97 -5.68 4.64 -7.33
C PHE A 97 -6.68 4.18 -8.42
N TYR A 98 -7.72 3.48 -8.03
CA TYR A 98 -8.73 2.97 -8.97
C TYR A 98 -9.61 4.07 -9.57
N LEU A 99 -9.72 5.22 -8.91
CA LEU A 99 -10.40 6.40 -9.45
C LEU A 99 -9.57 7.10 -10.53
N LEU A 100 -8.24 6.92 -10.55
CA LEU A 100 -7.37 7.58 -11.52
C LEU A 100 -7.68 7.18 -12.97
N LYS A 101 -8.09 5.92 -13.21
CA LYS A 101 -8.42 5.42 -14.55
C LYS A 101 -9.51 6.24 -15.23
N SER A 102 -10.53 6.67 -14.50
CA SER A 102 -11.60 7.53 -15.03
C SER A 102 -11.15 8.96 -15.27
N LEU A 103 -10.16 9.45 -14.52
CA LEU A 103 -9.67 10.83 -14.59
C LEU A 103 -8.55 11.03 -15.62
N VAL A 104 -7.78 9.99 -15.88
CA VAL A 104 -6.69 9.94 -16.87
C VAL A 104 -6.74 8.58 -17.56
N PRO A 105 -7.59 8.38 -18.57
CA PRO A 105 -7.87 7.06 -19.15
C PRO A 105 -6.77 6.50 -20.05
N SER A 106 -5.83 7.35 -20.53
CA SER A 106 -4.84 6.95 -21.53
C SER A 106 -3.84 5.88 -21.08
N PRO A 107 -3.26 5.90 -19.84
CA PRO A 107 -2.34 4.87 -19.41
C PRO A 107 -3.01 3.53 -19.11
N VAL A 108 -2.23 2.46 -19.12
CA VAL A 108 -2.60 1.18 -18.54
C VAL A 108 -2.40 1.22 -17.03
N TYR A 109 -3.41 0.89 -16.24
CA TYR A 109 -3.37 0.89 -14.77
C TYR A 109 -3.21 -0.52 -14.23
N ILE A 110 -2.16 -0.74 -13.44
CA ILE A 110 -1.84 -2.04 -12.84
C ILE A 110 -1.74 -1.89 -11.32
N ALA A 111 -2.60 -2.58 -10.59
CA ALA A 111 -2.46 -2.71 -9.13
C ALA A 111 -1.83 -4.06 -8.80
N ILE A 112 -0.90 -4.08 -7.87
CA ILE A 112 -0.19 -5.28 -7.43
C ILE A 112 -0.52 -5.51 -5.96
N GLN A 113 -1.13 -6.64 -5.66
CA GLN A 113 -1.48 -7.00 -4.30
C GLN A 113 -0.22 -7.14 -3.43
N ASN A 114 -0.20 -6.46 -2.29
CA ASN A 114 0.92 -6.46 -1.37
C ASN A 114 0.63 -7.10 0.00
N GLY A 115 -0.60 -7.49 0.26
CA GLY A 115 -1.02 -8.11 1.50
C GLY A 115 -2.34 -8.87 1.35
N ILE A 116 -2.66 -9.72 2.33
CA ILE A 116 -3.93 -10.45 2.37
C ILE A 116 -5.06 -9.43 2.55
N ARG A 117 -6.11 -9.55 1.74
CA ARG A 117 -7.34 -8.76 1.85
C ARG A 117 -8.41 -9.61 2.49
N ASN A 118 -8.76 -9.25 3.69
CA ASN A 118 -9.87 -9.84 4.42
C ASN A 118 -10.91 -8.74 4.75
N ASN A 119 -12.08 -9.15 5.15
CA ASN A 119 -13.16 -8.22 5.50
C ASN A 119 -13.05 -7.69 6.96
N TYR A 120 -11.95 -7.97 7.64
CA TYR A 120 -11.73 -7.43 8.97
C TYR A 120 -11.44 -5.93 8.92
N ALA A 121 -11.95 -5.22 9.90
CA ALA A 121 -11.89 -3.76 9.96
C ALA A 121 -10.47 -3.20 9.75
N TYR A 122 -10.33 -2.45 8.68
CA TYR A 122 -9.04 -1.89 8.24
C TYR A 122 -8.66 -0.65 9.04
N SER A 123 -9.65 0.14 9.40
CA SER A 123 -9.56 1.24 10.36
C SER A 123 -10.97 1.69 10.73
N ARG A 124 -11.20 1.96 12.02
CA ARG A 124 -12.44 2.56 12.52
C ARG A 124 -13.74 1.83 12.15
N ARG A 125 -13.75 0.50 12.10
CA ARG A 125 -14.93 -0.37 11.87
C ARG A 125 -15.29 -0.66 10.41
N GLU A 126 -14.51 -0.24 9.41
CA GLU A 126 -14.77 -0.57 8.02
C GLU A 126 -13.80 -1.65 7.54
N GLY A 127 -14.32 -2.73 6.98
CA GLY A 127 -13.55 -3.76 6.29
C GLY A 127 -13.08 -3.29 4.91
N PHE A 128 -12.20 -4.06 4.28
CA PHE A 128 -11.72 -3.75 2.94
C PHE A 128 -12.87 -3.67 1.91
N ILE A 129 -13.84 -4.58 2.01
CA ILE A 129 -15.02 -4.60 1.13
C ILE A 129 -15.85 -3.34 1.32
N ASP A 130 -16.13 -2.95 2.58
CA ASP A 130 -16.91 -1.73 2.87
C ASP A 130 -16.22 -0.50 2.29
N HIS A 131 -14.89 -0.46 2.38
CA HIS A 131 -14.10 0.62 1.79
C HIS A 131 -14.25 0.71 0.27
N LEU A 132 -14.24 -0.43 -0.44
CA LEU A 132 -14.49 -0.47 -1.89
C LEU A 132 -15.92 -0.05 -2.24
N VAL A 133 -16.92 -0.57 -1.51
CA VAL A 133 -18.34 -0.24 -1.73
C VAL A 133 -18.59 1.25 -1.48
N ASN A 134 -18.09 1.80 -0.38
CA ASN A 134 -18.23 3.22 -0.03
C ASN A 134 -17.54 4.14 -1.05
N ALA A 135 -16.49 3.67 -1.72
CA ALA A 135 -15.84 4.41 -2.81
C ALA A 135 -16.60 4.34 -4.15
N GLY A 136 -17.67 3.54 -4.22
CA GLY A 136 -18.55 3.42 -5.39
C GLY A 136 -18.43 2.10 -6.17
N GLY A 137 -17.62 1.15 -5.69
CA GLY A 137 -17.51 -0.18 -6.30
C GLY A 137 -17.19 -0.14 -7.78
N LYS A 138 -17.71 -1.12 -8.55
CA LYS A 138 -17.50 -1.24 -10.00
C LYS A 138 -17.94 -0.04 -10.83
N ASP A 139 -18.86 0.76 -10.33
CA ASP A 139 -19.35 1.92 -11.08
C ASP A 139 -18.30 3.05 -11.15
N ARG A 140 -17.35 3.05 -10.24
CA ARG A 140 -16.35 4.12 -10.12
C ARG A 140 -14.91 3.64 -10.08
N LEU A 141 -14.68 2.42 -9.60
CA LEU A 141 -13.34 1.88 -9.40
C LEU A 141 -12.93 1.02 -10.60
N ALA A 142 -11.85 1.38 -11.26
CA ALA A 142 -11.34 0.67 -12.43
C ALA A 142 -9.81 0.57 -12.44
N ALA A 143 -9.31 -0.56 -12.94
CA ALA A 143 -7.92 -0.76 -13.34
C ALA A 143 -7.89 -1.72 -14.52
N ASP A 144 -6.86 -1.68 -15.37
CA ASP A 144 -6.77 -2.63 -16.47
C ASP A 144 -6.41 -4.03 -15.97
N VAL A 145 -5.50 -4.09 -14.97
CA VAL A 145 -5.07 -5.36 -14.36
C VAL A 145 -4.90 -5.21 -12.86
N VAL A 146 -5.33 -6.23 -12.11
CA VAL A 146 -4.94 -6.42 -10.71
C VAL A 146 -4.18 -7.74 -10.58
N CYS A 147 -2.91 -7.67 -10.21
CA CYS A 147 -2.09 -8.82 -9.89
C CYS A 147 -2.43 -9.31 -8.48
N THR A 148 -2.86 -10.56 -8.32
CA THR A 148 -3.37 -11.10 -7.07
C THR A 148 -2.56 -12.25 -6.53
N PHE A 149 -2.67 -12.53 -5.24
CA PHE A 149 -2.00 -13.66 -4.59
C PHE A 149 -2.61 -15.01 -4.98
N GLY A 150 -3.89 -15.04 -5.32
CA GLY A 150 -4.59 -16.28 -5.65
C GLY A 150 -6.01 -16.04 -6.11
N GLN A 151 -6.71 -17.10 -6.47
CA GLN A 151 -8.03 -17.06 -7.08
C GLN A 151 -9.09 -16.40 -6.18
N SER A 152 -9.05 -16.63 -4.87
CA SER A 152 -9.98 -15.99 -3.92
C SER A 152 -9.85 -14.47 -3.94
N SER A 153 -8.62 -13.95 -3.98
CA SER A 153 -8.37 -12.51 -4.13
C SER A 153 -8.85 -12.00 -5.48
N SER A 154 -8.62 -12.76 -6.56
CA SER A 154 -9.09 -12.40 -7.90
C SER A 154 -10.60 -12.20 -7.93
N THR A 155 -11.35 -13.17 -7.44
CA THR A 155 -12.82 -13.09 -7.36
C THR A 155 -13.29 -11.87 -6.54
N LEU A 156 -12.59 -11.57 -5.44
CA LEU A 156 -12.88 -10.40 -4.62
C LEU A 156 -12.69 -9.10 -5.41
N PHE A 157 -11.54 -8.91 -6.05
CA PHE A 157 -11.25 -7.70 -6.82
C PHE A 157 -12.22 -7.53 -8.00
N GLU A 158 -12.46 -8.58 -8.78
CA GLU A 158 -13.38 -8.54 -9.94
C GLU A 158 -14.84 -8.26 -9.55
N ARG A 159 -15.22 -8.59 -8.32
CA ARG A 159 -16.56 -8.30 -7.81
C ARG A 159 -16.79 -6.80 -7.58
N TYR A 160 -15.78 -6.07 -7.11
CA TYR A 160 -15.92 -4.69 -6.67
C TYR A 160 -15.17 -3.65 -7.50
N ILE A 161 -14.30 -4.08 -8.42
CA ILE A 161 -13.50 -3.21 -9.28
C ILE A 161 -13.69 -3.65 -10.73
N GLN A 162 -13.88 -2.73 -11.65
CA GLN A 162 -13.87 -3.01 -13.09
C GLN A 162 -12.42 -3.31 -13.52
N THR A 163 -12.06 -4.57 -13.58
CA THR A 163 -10.70 -5.03 -13.90
C THR A 163 -10.69 -6.46 -14.42
N ARG A 164 -9.59 -6.85 -15.05
CA ARG A 164 -9.19 -8.26 -15.15
C ARG A 164 -8.16 -8.56 -14.08
N THR A 165 -8.14 -9.77 -13.55
CA THR A 165 -7.14 -10.20 -12.59
C THR A 165 -6.12 -11.14 -13.21
N LEU A 166 -4.92 -11.14 -12.65
CA LEU A 166 -3.84 -12.05 -12.98
C LEU A 166 -3.29 -12.64 -11.68
N VAL A 167 -3.40 -13.95 -11.51
CA VAL A 167 -2.83 -14.64 -10.34
C VAL A 167 -1.32 -14.75 -10.54
N THR A 168 -0.59 -13.96 -9.77
CA THR A 168 0.89 -13.90 -9.83
C THR A 168 1.56 -14.45 -8.58
N GLY A 169 0.78 -14.74 -7.53
CA GLY A 169 1.35 -14.91 -6.20
C GLY A 169 1.91 -13.59 -5.64
N ASN A 170 2.67 -13.68 -4.57
CA ASN A 170 3.33 -12.52 -3.98
C ASN A 170 4.60 -12.16 -4.75
N LEU A 171 4.56 -11.11 -5.58
CA LEU A 171 5.71 -10.68 -6.38
C LEU A 171 6.94 -10.29 -5.56
N LYS A 172 6.76 -9.87 -4.31
CA LYS A 172 7.91 -9.59 -3.41
C LYS A 172 8.68 -10.88 -3.08
N ASN A 173 7.98 -12.00 -2.96
CA ASN A 173 8.64 -13.30 -2.72
C ASN A 173 9.44 -13.76 -3.93
N ASN A 174 9.00 -13.45 -5.15
CA ASN A 174 9.69 -13.87 -6.38
C ASN A 174 11.09 -13.24 -6.53
N VAL A 175 11.39 -12.19 -5.81
CA VAL A 175 12.70 -11.52 -5.83
C VAL A 175 13.58 -11.88 -4.63
N MET A 176 13.05 -12.65 -3.68
CA MET A 176 13.82 -13.15 -2.54
C MET A 176 14.63 -14.38 -2.97
N LYS A 177 15.87 -14.42 -2.53
CA LYS A 177 16.66 -15.67 -2.67
C LYS A 177 16.01 -16.73 -1.77
N ILE A 178 15.64 -17.86 -2.37
CA ILE A 178 15.18 -19.01 -1.61
C ILE A 178 16.39 -19.53 -0.82
N ALA A 179 16.28 -19.53 0.51
CA ALA A 179 17.26 -20.20 1.36
C ALA A 179 17.27 -21.69 1.03
N ASN A 180 18.42 -22.33 1.17
CA ASN A 180 18.53 -23.79 0.94
C ASN A 180 17.50 -24.51 1.85
N PRO A 181 16.50 -25.20 1.28
CA PRO A 181 15.47 -25.85 2.09
C PRO A 181 16.03 -27.04 2.90
N ASN A 182 17.22 -27.53 2.54
CA ASN A 182 17.85 -28.64 3.22
C ASN A 182 18.67 -28.25 4.47
N GLU A 183 18.78 -26.95 4.72
CA GLU A 183 19.47 -26.41 5.90
C GLU A 183 18.57 -25.46 6.65
N PRO A 184 17.50 -25.91 7.32
CA PRO A 184 16.68 -25.06 8.13
C PRO A 184 17.53 -24.43 9.24
N LYS A 185 17.62 -23.12 9.26
CA LYS A 185 18.40 -22.39 10.27
C LYS A 185 17.70 -22.36 11.62
N TYR A 186 16.38 -22.45 11.58
CA TYR A 186 15.49 -22.41 12.74
C TYR A 186 14.45 -23.53 12.62
N ASP A 187 14.07 -24.11 13.74
CA ASP A 187 13.02 -25.13 13.81
C ASP A 187 11.63 -24.46 14.02
N ILE A 188 11.61 -23.33 14.73
CA ILE A 188 10.43 -22.50 14.92
C ILE A 188 10.75 -21.05 14.58
N VAL A 189 9.87 -20.39 13.84
CA VAL A 189 9.95 -18.97 13.53
C VAL A 189 8.63 -18.30 13.94
N PHE A 190 8.70 -17.32 14.84
CA PHE A 190 7.56 -16.49 15.21
C PHE A 190 7.58 -15.18 14.43
N MET A 191 6.53 -14.94 13.63
CA MET A 191 6.37 -13.68 12.90
C MET A 191 5.51 -12.72 13.72
N SER A 192 6.15 -11.78 14.41
CA SER A 192 5.47 -10.71 15.11
C SER A 192 4.82 -9.72 14.13
N GLN A 193 3.60 -9.29 14.44
CA GLN A 193 2.92 -8.21 13.73
C GLN A 193 3.16 -6.86 14.41
N HIS A 194 4.40 -6.63 14.84
CA HIS A 194 4.76 -5.41 15.56
C HIS A 194 4.35 -4.14 14.79
N ALA A 195 3.44 -3.36 15.37
CA ALA A 195 3.10 -2.05 14.81
C ALA A 195 4.15 -1.00 15.22
N PRO A 196 4.33 0.06 14.44
CA PRO A 196 5.22 1.16 14.80
C PRO A 196 4.89 1.74 16.17
N PHE A 197 5.95 2.07 16.94
CA PHE A 197 5.86 2.62 18.30
C PHE A 197 4.90 3.82 18.42
N ASP A 198 4.74 4.59 17.35
CA ASP A 198 3.81 5.72 17.28
C ASP A 198 2.32 5.34 17.47
N LEU A 199 1.91 4.14 17.07
CA LEU A 199 0.55 3.65 17.24
C LEU A 199 0.26 3.27 18.69
N VAL A 200 1.25 2.71 19.38
CA VAL A 200 1.17 2.35 20.80
C VAL A 200 0.91 3.58 21.66
N ASN A 201 1.61 4.68 21.38
CA ASN A 201 1.50 5.93 22.12
C ASN A 201 0.19 6.69 21.88
N ARG A 202 -0.59 6.32 20.83
CA ARG A 202 -1.89 6.95 20.54
C ARG A 202 -3.06 6.32 21.26
N GLY A 203 -2.84 5.25 22.03
CA GLY A 203 -3.93 4.50 22.69
C GLY A 203 -4.89 3.85 21.71
N GLU A 204 -4.42 3.51 20.51
CA GLU A 204 -5.26 2.90 19.48
C GLU A 204 -5.69 1.49 19.87
N THR A 205 -6.85 1.08 19.39
CA THR A 205 -7.40 -0.27 19.56
C THR A 205 -7.41 -0.99 18.23
N MET A 206 -7.16 -2.30 18.26
CA MET A 206 -7.33 -3.20 17.13
C MET A 206 -8.62 -4.00 17.30
N PHE A 207 -9.26 -4.33 16.20
CA PHE A 207 -10.43 -5.21 16.20
C PHE A 207 -9.99 -6.61 15.78
N LEU A 208 -10.15 -7.57 16.68
CA LEU A 208 -9.94 -9.00 16.41
C LEU A 208 -11.29 -9.70 16.57
N ASN A 209 -11.84 -10.23 15.49
CA ASN A 209 -13.12 -10.97 15.51
C ASN A 209 -14.22 -10.26 16.31
N GLU A 210 -14.52 -9.00 15.97
CA GLU A 210 -15.52 -8.15 16.61
C GLU A 210 -15.15 -7.65 18.02
N ALA A 211 -14.10 -8.17 18.63
CA ALA A 211 -13.60 -7.69 19.92
C ALA A 211 -12.61 -6.54 19.74
N SER A 212 -12.80 -5.47 20.51
CA SER A 212 -11.83 -4.37 20.60
C SER A 212 -10.73 -4.74 21.58
N VAL A 213 -9.49 -4.81 21.10
CA VAL A 213 -8.30 -5.10 21.91
C VAL A 213 -7.37 -3.89 21.86
N SER A 214 -6.93 -3.41 23.03
CA SER A 214 -5.93 -2.35 23.05
C SER A 214 -4.60 -2.85 22.43
N ILE A 215 -3.92 -2.00 21.70
CA ILE A 215 -2.61 -2.32 21.11
C ILE A 215 -1.62 -2.78 22.18
N ASN A 216 -1.62 -2.16 23.36
CA ASN A 216 -0.76 -2.57 24.47
C ASN A 216 -1.02 -4.02 24.90
N LYS A 217 -2.31 -4.44 25.00
CA LYS A 217 -2.65 -5.82 25.34
C LYS A 217 -2.26 -6.80 24.22
N PHE A 218 -2.38 -6.39 22.97
CA PHE A 218 -1.92 -7.18 21.83
C PHE A 218 -0.40 -7.44 21.92
N TYR A 219 0.41 -6.43 22.23
CA TYR A 219 1.86 -6.59 22.41
C TYR A 219 2.24 -7.39 23.65
N GLU A 220 1.46 -7.30 24.69
CA GLU A 220 1.64 -8.16 25.88
C GLU A 220 1.45 -9.64 25.52
N ILE A 221 0.43 -9.94 24.72
CA ILE A 221 0.19 -11.29 24.20
C ILE A 221 1.35 -11.74 23.31
N GLU A 222 1.79 -10.93 22.34
CA GLU A 222 2.93 -11.28 21.48
C GLU A 222 4.21 -11.50 22.28
N ARG A 223 4.49 -10.65 23.25
CA ARG A 223 5.66 -10.78 24.15
C ARG A 223 5.60 -12.07 24.96
N THR A 224 4.43 -12.41 25.49
CA THR A 224 4.21 -13.62 26.26
C THR A 224 4.38 -14.86 25.38
N THR A 225 3.81 -14.84 24.17
CA THR A 225 3.98 -15.91 23.18
C THR A 225 5.44 -16.11 22.78
N SER A 226 6.16 -15.02 22.51
CA SER A 226 7.59 -15.07 22.16
C SER A 226 8.44 -15.67 23.28
N LYS A 227 8.18 -15.26 24.54
CA LYS A 227 8.87 -15.83 25.71
C LYS A 227 8.57 -17.32 25.89
N PHE A 228 7.29 -17.70 25.75
CA PHE A 228 6.89 -19.11 25.83
C PHE A 228 7.61 -19.94 24.76
N LEU A 229 7.60 -19.47 23.50
CA LEU A 229 8.26 -20.19 22.41
C LEU A 229 9.79 -20.29 22.63
N ALA A 230 10.43 -19.25 23.09
CA ALA A 230 11.87 -19.29 23.42
C ALA A 230 12.20 -20.32 24.52
N GLN A 231 11.38 -20.34 25.58
CA GLN A 231 11.52 -21.33 26.65
C GLN A 231 11.26 -22.74 26.13
N PHE A 232 10.15 -22.96 25.41
CA PHE A 232 9.81 -24.25 24.82
C PHE A 232 10.93 -24.79 23.91
N CYS A 233 11.50 -23.93 23.08
CA CYS A 233 12.60 -24.31 22.19
C CYS A 233 13.84 -24.69 23.00
N SER A 234 14.17 -23.92 24.05
CA SER A 234 15.29 -24.23 24.94
C SER A 234 15.15 -25.59 25.64
N GLU A 235 13.94 -25.88 26.15
CA GLU A 235 13.65 -27.16 26.86
C GLU A 235 13.64 -28.37 25.91
N ASN A 236 13.34 -28.17 24.62
CA ASN A 236 13.25 -29.24 23.63
C ASN A 236 14.44 -29.26 22.65
N SER A 237 15.52 -28.53 22.91
CA SER A 237 16.71 -28.44 22.05
C SER A 237 16.37 -27.99 20.61
N LEU A 238 15.37 -27.18 20.44
CA LEU A 238 14.96 -26.59 19.17
C LEU A 238 15.59 -25.19 18.98
N ARG A 239 15.80 -24.81 17.73
CA ARG A 239 16.33 -23.49 17.37
C ARG A 239 15.18 -22.52 17.12
N PHE A 240 15.20 -21.41 17.88
CA PHE A 240 14.19 -20.35 17.77
C PHE A 240 14.78 -19.06 17.22
#